data_1300278a3081b43139bc400310cbe334
#
_entry.id   1300278a3081b43139bc400310cbe334
#
_cell.length_a   1.000
_cell.length_b   1.000
_cell.length_c   1.000
_cell.angle_alpha   90.00
_cell.angle_beta   90.00
_cell.angle_gamma   90.00
#
_symmetry.space_group_name_H-M   'P 1'
#
loop_
_entity.id
_entity.type
_entity.pdbx_description
1 polymer ?
#
loop_
_entity_poly.entity_id
_entity_poly.type
_entity_poly.pdbx_seq_one_letter_code
_entity_poly.pdbx_strand_id
1 'polypeptide(L)'
;MFTDNPTFQGYLKRDPLRLTEATASFFVESYKLGKLAEKANANVEVPMLVLQGGSDQVVDVEKLQSWFAKARCQTKDLRIFPESFHSLDFDANWFKEYTHVLAEWILARQPVVT
;
A
#
# COMPACT_ATOMS: atom_id res chain seq x y z
N MET A 1 10.38 2.64 -8.62
CA MET A 1 9.45 2.45 -9.76
C MET A 1 8.07 2.14 -9.20
N PHE A 2 6.98 2.77 -9.69
CA PHE A 2 5.62 2.55 -9.20
C PHE A 2 4.97 1.31 -9.82
N THR A 3 5.25 1.04 -11.08
CA THR A 3 4.74 -0.12 -11.83
C THR A 3 5.69 -0.48 -12.97
N ASP A 4 5.73 -1.74 -13.34
CA ASP A 4 6.42 -2.23 -14.53
C ASP A 4 5.50 -2.35 -15.75
N ASN A 5 4.19 -2.12 -15.58
CA ASN A 5 3.21 -2.19 -16.67
C ASN A 5 3.44 -1.07 -17.70
N PRO A 6 3.83 -1.39 -18.96
CA PRO A 6 4.20 -0.39 -19.95
C PRO A 6 3.05 0.56 -20.31
N THR A 7 1.81 0.07 -20.28
CA THR A 7 0.61 0.88 -20.57
C THR A 7 0.45 1.99 -19.54
N PHE A 8 0.55 1.65 -18.25
CA PHE A 8 0.44 2.63 -17.19
C PHE A 8 1.66 3.53 -17.08
N GLN A 9 2.86 3.03 -17.36
CA GLN A 9 4.05 3.87 -17.48
C GLN A 9 3.87 4.93 -18.58
N GLY A 10 3.31 4.53 -19.74
CA GLY A 10 2.99 5.45 -20.82
C GLY A 10 1.93 6.47 -20.44
N TYR A 11 0.90 6.07 -19.69
CA TYR A 11 -0.11 6.96 -19.15
C TYR A 11 0.52 8.00 -18.20
N LEU A 12 1.26 7.55 -17.20
CA LEU A 12 1.92 8.43 -16.22
C LEU A 12 2.88 9.43 -16.86
N LYS A 13 3.62 9.02 -17.90
CA LYS A 13 4.53 9.92 -18.62
C LYS A 13 3.80 11.04 -19.37
N ARG A 14 2.58 10.81 -19.84
CA ARG A 14 1.77 11.77 -20.59
C ARG A 14 0.82 12.58 -19.73
N ASP A 15 0.67 12.26 -18.46
CA ASP A 15 -0.22 12.97 -17.55
C ASP A 15 0.27 14.41 -17.33
N PRO A 16 -0.48 15.44 -17.75
CA PRO A 16 -0.09 16.83 -17.57
C PRO A 16 -0.09 17.28 -16.11
N LEU A 17 -0.77 16.53 -15.23
CA LEU A 17 -0.84 16.79 -13.80
C LEU A 17 0.28 16.09 -13.01
N ARG A 18 1.12 15.32 -13.69
CA ARG A 18 2.21 14.61 -13.04
C ARG A 18 3.20 15.59 -12.40
N LEU A 19 3.45 15.38 -11.11
CA LEU A 19 4.54 16.08 -10.43
C LEU A 19 5.88 15.49 -10.84
N THR A 20 6.78 16.34 -11.29
CA THR A 20 8.15 15.97 -11.70
C THR A 20 9.20 16.43 -10.69
N GLU A 21 8.81 17.33 -9.79
CA GLU A 21 9.69 17.93 -8.79
C GLU A 21 8.98 17.99 -7.43
N ALA A 22 9.76 17.91 -6.37
CA ALA A 22 9.28 18.08 -5.01
C ALA A 22 10.23 19.01 -4.24
N THR A 23 9.68 19.83 -3.34
CA THR A 23 10.46 20.74 -2.53
C THR A 23 11.21 20.02 -1.40
N ALA A 24 12.28 20.61 -0.90
CA ALA A 24 12.98 20.09 0.27
C ALA A 24 12.04 19.97 1.49
N SER A 25 11.13 20.94 1.66
CA SER A 25 10.13 20.90 2.74
C SER A 25 9.19 19.71 2.63
N PHE A 26 8.79 19.30 1.41
CA PHE A 26 8.00 18.09 1.19
C PHE A 26 8.70 16.84 1.77
N PHE A 27 9.99 16.68 1.52
CA PHE A 27 10.74 15.54 2.03
C PHE A 27 10.90 15.58 3.56
N VAL A 28 11.11 16.76 4.14
CA VAL A 28 11.17 16.94 5.60
C VAL A 28 9.85 16.57 6.26
N GLU A 29 8.71 17.06 5.72
CA GLU A 29 7.40 16.75 6.27
C GLU A 29 7.00 15.28 6.05
N SER A 30 7.35 14.70 4.91
CA SER A 30 7.17 13.26 4.66
C SER A 30 7.96 12.40 5.66
N TYR A 31 9.19 12.79 5.99
CA TYR A 31 9.98 12.10 7.02
C TYR A 31 9.33 12.20 8.41
N LYS A 32 8.86 13.38 8.80
CA LYS A 32 8.14 13.57 10.07
C LYS A 32 6.87 12.73 10.14
N LEU A 33 6.09 12.71 9.06
CA LEU A 33 4.89 11.88 8.96
C LEU A 33 5.24 10.38 9.08
N GLY A 34 6.31 9.93 8.44
CA GLY A 34 6.81 8.56 8.58
C GLY A 34 7.15 8.21 10.03
N LYS A 35 7.78 9.13 10.77
CA LYS A 35 8.07 8.93 12.20
C LYS A 35 6.82 8.88 13.08
N LEU A 36 5.78 9.61 12.74
CA LEU A 36 4.48 9.50 13.41
C LEU A 36 3.80 8.17 13.10
N ALA A 37 3.82 7.75 11.84
CA ALA A 37 3.26 6.48 11.40
C ALA A 37 3.96 5.27 12.07
N GLU A 38 5.28 5.31 12.25
CA GLU A 38 6.02 4.27 12.98
C GLU A 38 5.48 4.03 14.40
N LYS A 39 4.98 5.07 15.04
CA LYS A 39 4.43 5.01 16.41
C LYS A 39 2.94 4.70 16.46
N ALA A 40 2.23 4.87 15.34
CA ALA A 40 0.78 4.76 15.30
C ALA A 40 0.27 3.32 15.41
N ASN A 41 1.11 2.31 15.14
CA ASN A 41 0.71 0.90 15.18
C ASN A 41 0.09 0.47 16.52
N ALA A 42 0.53 1.06 17.63
CA ALA A 42 -0.02 0.77 18.95
C ALA A 42 -1.44 1.27 19.18
N ASN A 43 -1.91 2.20 18.33
CA ASN A 43 -3.22 2.85 18.44
C ASN A 43 -4.21 2.40 17.35
N VAL A 44 -3.82 1.45 16.49
CA VAL A 44 -4.72 0.91 15.46
C VAL A 44 -5.56 -0.19 16.10
N GLU A 45 -6.86 0.08 16.28
CA GLU A 45 -7.82 -0.86 16.86
C GLU A 45 -8.82 -1.42 15.84
N VAL A 46 -8.97 -0.73 14.71
CA VAL A 46 -9.89 -1.15 13.63
C VAL A 46 -9.32 -2.34 12.85
N PRO A 47 -10.17 -3.20 12.25
CA PRO A 47 -9.71 -4.24 11.35
C PRO A 47 -8.83 -3.67 10.23
N MET A 48 -7.71 -4.33 9.94
CA MET A 48 -6.69 -3.83 9.01
C MET A 48 -6.30 -4.89 7.99
N LEU A 49 -6.40 -4.54 6.70
CA LEU A 49 -5.80 -5.29 5.60
C LEU A 49 -4.66 -4.47 5.01
N VAL A 50 -3.49 -5.08 4.89
CA VAL A 50 -2.33 -4.50 4.19
C VAL A 50 -2.03 -5.36 2.96
N LEU A 51 -2.07 -4.72 1.79
CA LEU A 51 -1.70 -5.31 0.51
C LEU A 51 -0.45 -4.60 0.01
N GLN A 52 0.63 -5.35 -0.22
CA GLN A 52 1.95 -4.79 -0.47
C GLN A 52 2.66 -5.51 -1.61
N GLY A 53 3.24 -4.75 -2.53
CA GLY A 53 4.15 -5.30 -3.54
C GLY A 53 5.50 -5.69 -2.93
N GLY A 54 5.96 -6.91 -3.20
CA GLY A 54 7.22 -7.44 -2.66
C GLY A 54 8.46 -6.79 -3.28
N SER A 55 8.34 -6.28 -4.51
CA SER A 55 9.40 -5.55 -5.23
C SER A 55 9.23 -4.03 -5.16
N ASP A 56 8.47 -3.53 -4.18
CA ASP A 56 8.24 -2.11 -3.96
C ASP A 56 9.56 -1.36 -3.70
N GLN A 57 9.76 -0.26 -4.42
CA GLN A 57 10.93 0.61 -4.28
C GLN A 57 10.60 1.94 -3.58
N VAL A 58 9.34 2.14 -3.18
CA VAL A 58 8.88 3.34 -2.48
C VAL A 58 8.72 3.04 -0.99
N VAL A 59 8.15 1.87 -0.66
CA VAL A 59 7.96 1.41 0.71
C VAL A 59 9.00 0.33 1.02
N ASP A 60 9.64 0.46 2.17
CA ASP A 60 10.51 -0.56 2.74
C ASP A 60 9.65 -1.71 3.28
N VAL A 61 9.61 -2.81 2.54
CA VAL A 61 8.72 -3.96 2.82
C VAL A 61 9.04 -4.61 4.17
N GLU A 62 10.31 -4.71 4.53
CA GLU A 62 10.73 -5.30 5.82
C GLU A 62 10.28 -4.42 7.00
N LYS A 63 10.42 -3.11 6.87
CA LYS A 63 9.91 -2.18 7.89
C LYS A 63 8.39 -2.21 7.99
N LEU A 64 7.69 -2.32 6.87
CA LEU A 64 6.24 -2.48 6.84
C LEU A 64 5.82 -3.75 7.58
N GLN A 65 6.45 -4.89 7.29
CA GLN A 65 6.17 -6.15 7.98
C GLN A 65 6.43 -6.05 9.49
N SER A 66 7.54 -5.43 9.88
CA SER A 66 7.87 -5.19 11.29
C SER A 66 6.84 -4.27 11.97
N TRP A 67 6.39 -3.22 11.28
CA TRP A 67 5.35 -2.31 11.76
C TRP A 67 4.02 -3.05 11.92
N PHE A 68 3.62 -3.82 10.91
CA PHE A 68 2.40 -4.62 10.93
C PHE A 68 2.38 -5.65 12.06
N ALA A 69 3.51 -6.33 12.29
CA ALA A 69 3.62 -7.30 13.39
C ALA A 69 3.33 -6.67 14.75
N LYS A 70 3.73 -5.41 14.96
CA LYS A 70 3.55 -4.66 16.21
C LYS A 70 2.18 -4.01 16.33
N ALA A 71 1.38 -3.95 15.26
CA ALA A 71 0.05 -3.37 15.31
C ALA A 71 -0.86 -4.18 16.24
N ARG A 72 -1.62 -3.48 17.10
CA ARG A 72 -2.42 -4.08 18.17
C ARG A 72 -3.83 -4.48 17.76
N CYS A 73 -4.27 -4.14 16.54
CA CYS A 73 -5.58 -4.56 16.07
C CYS A 73 -5.72 -6.09 16.10
N GLN A 74 -6.85 -6.57 16.59
CA GLN A 74 -7.14 -8.00 16.75
C GLN A 74 -7.32 -8.69 15.40
N THR A 75 -7.94 -7.99 14.46
CA THR A 75 -8.19 -8.49 13.11
C THR A 75 -7.25 -7.78 12.15
N LYS A 76 -6.22 -8.46 11.70
CA LYS A 76 -5.26 -7.91 10.74
C LYS A 76 -4.74 -8.98 9.80
N ASP A 77 -4.69 -8.64 8.53
CA ASP A 77 -4.19 -9.49 7.46
C ASP A 77 -3.13 -8.74 6.64
N LEU A 78 -2.06 -9.43 6.28
CA LEU A 78 -1.01 -8.92 5.39
C LEU A 78 -0.84 -9.87 4.21
N ARG A 79 -0.97 -9.34 3.00
CA ARG A 79 -0.68 -10.06 1.77
C ARG A 79 0.44 -9.37 1.01
N ILE A 80 1.52 -10.12 0.74
CA ILE A 80 2.63 -9.68 -0.10
C ILE A 80 2.46 -10.30 -1.49
N PHE A 81 2.58 -9.47 -2.53
CA PHE A 81 2.61 -9.89 -3.93
C PHE A 81 4.06 -9.85 -4.42
N PRO A 82 4.75 -11.01 -4.52
CA PRO A 82 6.22 -11.06 -4.50
C PRO A 82 6.93 -10.23 -5.56
N GLU A 83 6.41 -10.22 -6.77
CA GLU A 83 7.04 -9.54 -7.91
C GLU A 83 6.41 -8.18 -8.25
N SER A 84 5.36 -7.79 -7.52
CA SER A 84 4.67 -6.53 -7.74
C SER A 84 5.44 -5.34 -7.20
N PHE A 85 5.30 -4.21 -7.91
CA PHE A 85 5.81 -2.91 -7.49
C PHE A 85 4.81 -2.17 -6.59
N HIS A 86 4.98 -0.87 -6.44
CA HIS A 86 4.20 -0.04 -5.51
C HIS A 86 2.69 -0.02 -5.81
N SER A 87 2.32 0.08 -7.08
CA SER A 87 0.92 0.23 -7.51
C SER A 87 0.33 -1.11 -7.94
N LEU A 88 -0.24 -1.84 -7.01
CA LEU A 88 -0.87 -3.15 -7.24
C LEU A 88 -2.07 -3.08 -8.19
N ASP A 89 -2.80 -1.97 -8.18
CA ASP A 89 -3.92 -1.68 -9.07
C ASP A 89 -3.50 -1.52 -10.54
N PHE A 90 -2.20 -1.28 -10.80
CA PHE A 90 -1.62 -1.18 -12.14
C PHE A 90 -0.83 -2.43 -12.54
N ASP A 91 -0.78 -3.44 -11.69
CA ASP A 91 -0.05 -4.67 -11.96
C ASP A 91 -0.80 -5.57 -12.96
N ALA A 92 -0.13 -5.94 -14.06
CA ALA A 92 -0.75 -6.76 -15.09
C ALA A 92 -0.95 -8.23 -14.67
N ASN A 93 -0.09 -8.73 -13.78
CA ASN A 93 -0.08 -10.13 -13.37
C ASN A 93 -0.94 -10.39 -12.13
N TRP A 94 -0.90 -9.47 -11.17
CA TRP A 94 -1.50 -9.65 -9.84
C TRP A 94 -2.83 -8.92 -9.65
N PHE A 95 -3.25 -8.07 -10.58
CA PHE A 95 -4.47 -7.25 -10.45
C PHE A 95 -5.72 -8.07 -10.08
N LYS A 96 -5.90 -9.24 -10.69
CA LYS A 96 -7.07 -10.11 -10.41
C LYS A 96 -7.03 -10.68 -8.99
N GLU A 97 -5.88 -11.15 -8.56
CA GLU A 97 -5.71 -11.68 -7.19
C GLU A 97 -5.82 -10.56 -6.16
N TYR A 98 -5.20 -9.43 -6.42
CA TYR A 98 -5.31 -8.23 -5.60
C TYR A 98 -6.76 -7.80 -5.37
N THR A 99 -7.54 -7.67 -6.45
CA THR A 99 -8.95 -7.26 -6.36
C THR A 99 -9.81 -8.32 -5.68
N HIS A 100 -9.53 -9.60 -5.89
CA HIS A 100 -10.22 -10.71 -5.25
C HIS A 100 -9.99 -10.71 -3.73
N VAL A 101 -8.75 -10.65 -3.29
CA VAL A 101 -8.38 -10.60 -1.87
C VAL A 101 -9.02 -9.40 -1.18
N LEU A 102 -8.97 -8.22 -1.82
CA LEU A 102 -9.59 -7.01 -1.30
C LEU A 102 -11.11 -7.15 -1.15
N ALA A 103 -11.78 -7.65 -2.19
CA ALA A 103 -13.23 -7.83 -2.19
C ALA A 103 -13.68 -8.84 -1.13
N GLU A 104 -13.04 -9.99 -1.06
CA GLU A 104 -13.37 -11.02 -0.04
C GLU A 104 -13.18 -10.49 1.38
N TRP A 105 -12.09 -9.77 1.62
CA TRP A 105 -11.81 -9.21 2.94
C TRP A 105 -12.87 -8.19 3.38
N ILE A 106 -13.32 -7.33 2.46
CA ILE A 106 -14.39 -6.36 2.71
C ILE A 106 -15.72 -7.06 2.95
N LEU A 107 -16.09 -8.00 2.05
CA LEU A 107 -17.37 -8.71 2.13
C LEU A 107 -17.51 -9.53 3.41
N ALA A 108 -16.42 -10.16 3.85
CA ALA A 108 -16.41 -10.93 5.10
C ALA A 108 -16.66 -10.08 6.37
N ARG A 109 -16.62 -8.75 6.25
CA ARG A 109 -16.75 -7.80 7.38
C ARG A 109 -17.94 -6.85 7.23
N GLN A 110 -18.79 -7.07 6.23
CA GLN A 110 -20.02 -6.31 6.11
C GLN A 110 -21.02 -6.77 7.20
N PRO A 111 -21.72 -5.84 7.85
CA PRO A 111 -22.83 -6.22 8.73
C PRO A 111 -23.88 -6.97 7.92
N VAL A 112 -24.33 -8.10 8.44
CA VAL A 112 -25.49 -8.80 7.88
C VAL A 112 -26.66 -7.84 7.98
N VAL A 113 -27.13 -7.31 6.84
CA VAL A 113 -28.37 -6.51 6.79
C VAL A 113 -29.51 -7.50 6.98
N THR A 114 -30.02 -7.56 8.20
CA THR A 114 -31.24 -8.29 8.54
C THR A 114 -32.46 -7.44 8.25
#